data_42918f28ff760c28a12896e76955e755
#
_entry.id   42918f28ff760c28a12896e76955e755
#
_cell.length_a   1.000
_cell.length_b   1.000
_cell.length_c   1.000
_cell.angle_alpha   90.00
_cell.angle_beta   90.00
_cell.angle_gamma   90.00
#
_symmetry.space_group_name_H-M   'P 1'
#
loop_
_entity.id
_entity.type
_entity.pdbx_description
1 polymer ?
#
loop_
_entity_poly.entity_id
_entity_poly.type
_entity_poly.pdbx_seq_one_letter_code
_entity_poly.pdbx_strand_id
1 'polypeptide(L)'
;MPPHSFPKAVILSLCLAGPALATPCSDTGGQYESWKPLMAEEAQAAGVGRRGIEALMATSYSKATIGADRNQKSFRYSLEKFMQVRGADAIISQGRKRKAQNADFYAAIEAQYGVPAGVLLAIHGMETGFGNFMGDTNVVSAIATLSYDCRRSDFFTPHLIAALKLIDMGAISPQTVGAKHGELGHTQFLPGNALTYGVDGNGDGQLDLTDFVDAMASTANFLRQKGWRPGAGYQPGEPNFAVIEEWNAATVYQQAIAIMAARIDG
;
A
#
# COMPACT_ATOMS: atom_id res chain seq x y z
N MET A 1 14.33 0.68 -73.65
CA MET A 1 14.65 1.58 -72.50
C MET A 1 13.90 1.03 -71.26
N PRO A 2 14.61 0.56 -70.29
CA PRO A 2 13.97 0.14 -69.03
C PRO A 2 13.77 1.32 -68.06
N PRO A 3 12.73 1.35 -67.23
CA PRO A 3 12.47 2.45 -66.31
C PRO A 3 13.38 2.39 -65.06
N HIS A 4 13.97 3.53 -64.76
CA HIS A 4 14.79 3.73 -63.58
C HIS A 4 13.90 3.78 -62.32
N SER A 5 14.07 2.81 -61.40
CA SER A 5 13.47 2.82 -60.07
C SER A 5 14.39 3.59 -59.09
N PHE A 6 13.89 4.66 -58.49
CA PHE A 6 14.57 5.39 -57.41
C PHE A 6 14.34 4.67 -56.06
N PRO A 7 15.37 4.50 -55.22
CA PRO A 7 15.18 3.94 -53.89
C PRO A 7 14.51 4.95 -52.95
N LYS A 8 13.45 4.54 -52.30
CA LYS A 8 12.80 5.31 -51.20
C LYS A 8 13.72 5.28 -49.98
N ALA A 9 14.27 6.41 -49.58
CA ALA A 9 14.99 6.57 -48.35
C ALA A 9 14.00 6.52 -47.19
N VAL A 10 14.14 5.50 -46.33
CA VAL A 10 13.43 5.40 -45.04
C VAL A 10 14.25 6.20 -44.04
N ILE A 11 13.72 7.33 -43.60
CA ILE A 11 14.30 8.13 -42.49
C ILE A 11 13.85 7.46 -41.18
N LEU A 12 14.78 6.75 -40.55
CA LEU A 12 14.60 6.20 -39.21
C LEU A 12 14.84 7.33 -38.20
N SER A 13 13.77 7.93 -37.68
CA SER A 13 13.87 8.89 -36.58
C SER A 13 14.27 8.15 -35.29
N LEU A 14 15.54 8.24 -34.90
CA LEU A 14 16.01 7.82 -33.59
C LEU A 14 15.49 8.84 -32.56
N CYS A 15 14.46 8.48 -31.81
CA CYS A 15 14.12 9.19 -30.58
C CYS A 15 15.21 8.86 -29.54
N LEU A 16 16.13 9.78 -29.32
CA LEU A 16 17.06 9.78 -28.20
C LEU A 16 16.22 10.09 -26.92
N ALA A 17 15.79 9.06 -26.21
CA ALA A 17 15.32 9.23 -24.84
C ALA A 17 16.55 9.64 -24.00
N GLY A 18 16.65 10.91 -23.63
CA GLY A 18 17.61 11.38 -22.64
C GLY A 18 17.35 10.70 -21.29
N PRO A 19 18.37 10.60 -20.41
CA PRO A 19 18.16 10.10 -19.07
C PRO A 19 17.11 10.98 -18.37
N ALA A 20 16.01 10.35 -17.90
CA ALA A 20 15.05 11.03 -17.05
C ALA A 20 15.78 11.43 -15.76
N LEU A 21 15.98 12.72 -15.55
CA LEU A 21 16.52 13.24 -14.30
C LEU A 21 15.43 13.04 -13.23
N ALA A 22 15.76 12.35 -12.15
CA ALA A 22 14.86 12.19 -11.01
C ALA A 22 14.43 13.57 -10.49
N THR A 23 13.16 13.73 -10.18
CA THR A 23 12.61 14.98 -9.64
C THR A 23 13.30 15.35 -8.33
N PRO A 24 13.85 16.56 -8.16
CA PRO A 24 14.65 16.92 -6.99
C PRO A 24 13.80 16.87 -5.70
N CYS A 25 14.34 16.25 -4.66
CA CYS A 25 13.76 16.22 -3.31
C CYS A 25 14.27 17.39 -2.46
N SER A 26 13.68 17.63 -1.28
CA SER A 26 14.14 18.62 -0.30
C SER A 26 13.80 18.18 1.13
N ASP A 27 14.63 18.59 2.09
CA ASP A 27 14.40 18.35 3.52
C ASP A 27 13.47 19.38 4.18
N THR A 28 13.00 20.37 3.43
CA THR A 28 12.12 21.45 3.93
C THR A 28 10.94 21.65 2.96
N GLY A 29 9.78 22.08 3.49
CA GLY A 29 8.59 22.33 2.68
C GLY A 29 8.64 23.54 1.73
N GLY A 30 9.74 24.32 1.73
CA GLY A 30 9.78 25.62 1.06
C GLY A 30 9.67 25.61 -0.46
N GLN A 31 10.04 24.51 -1.11
CA GLN A 31 10.00 24.36 -2.57
C GLN A 31 8.93 23.36 -3.04
N TYR A 32 8.04 22.93 -2.15
CA TYR A 32 7.02 21.93 -2.47
C TYR A 32 6.13 22.35 -3.65
N GLU A 33 5.71 23.60 -3.70
CA GLU A 33 4.87 24.13 -4.78
C GLU A 33 5.58 24.13 -6.14
N SER A 34 6.88 24.47 -6.16
CA SER A 34 7.68 24.44 -7.40
C SER A 34 8.11 23.01 -7.81
N TRP A 35 8.11 22.06 -6.87
CA TRP A 35 8.37 20.66 -7.13
C TRP A 35 7.19 19.96 -7.84
N LYS A 36 5.94 20.33 -7.51
CA LYS A 36 4.76 19.66 -8.08
C LYS A 36 4.72 19.61 -9.61
N PRO A 37 5.02 20.70 -10.35
CA PRO A 37 5.07 20.63 -11.81
C PRO A 37 6.10 19.64 -12.35
N LEU A 38 7.27 19.55 -11.74
CA LEU A 38 8.32 18.61 -12.13
C LEU A 38 7.88 17.15 -11.88
N MET A 39 7.27 16.91 -10.73
CA MET A 39 6.69 15.60 -10.40
C MET A 39 5.51 15.25 -11.32
N ALA A 40 4.73 16.25 -11.77
CA ALA A 40 3.66 16.03 -12.72
C ALA A 40 4.18 15.56 -14.09
N GLU A 41 5.30 16.10 -14.57
CA GLU A 41 5.97 15.63 -15.80
C GLU A 41 6.44 14.17 -15.66
N GLU A 42 7.07 13.82 -14.53
CA GLU A 42 7.50 12.46 -14.23
C GLU A 42 6.29 11.50 -14.14
N ALA A 43 5.23 11.91 -13.45
CA ALA A 43 4.00 11.12 -13.31
C ALA A 43 3.29 10.91 -14.67
N GLN A 44 3.25 11.93 -15.54
CA GLN A 44 2.72 11.80 -16.90
C GLN A 44 3.56 10.83 -17.75
N ALA A 45 4.89 10.92 -17.68
CA ALA A 45 5.78 9.97 -18.34
C ALA A 45 5.57 8.53 -17.85
N ALA A 46 5.19 8.36 -16.55
CA ALA A 46 4.82 7.08 -15.97
C ALA A 46 3.37 6.62 -16.28
N GLY A 47 2.62 7.39 -17.09
CA GLY A 47 1.27 7.04 -17.56
C GLY A 47 0.14 7.46 -16.61
N VAL A 48 0.36 8.45 -15.74
CA VAL A 48 -0.73 9.08 -14.96
C VAL A 48 -1.56 9.98 -15.85
N GLY A 49 -2.87 9.85 -15.79
CA GLY A 49 -3.82 10.62 -16.55
C GLY A 49 -4.16 11.97 -15.92
N ARG A 50 -5.09 12.69 -16.57
CA ARG A 50 -5.44 14.07 -16.20
C ARG A 50 -5.96 14.20 -14.75
N ARG A 51 -6.83 13.28 -14.31
CA ARG A 51 -7.41 13.33 -12.95
C ARG A 51 -6.35 13.19 -11.86
N GLY A 52 -5.40 12.27 -12.07
CA GLY A 52 -4.27 12.07 -11.17
C GLY A 52 -3.37 13.31 -11.11
N ILE A 53 -3.05 13.91 -12.26
CA ILE A 53 -2.24 15.15 -12.31
C ILE A 53 -2.95 16.32 -11.62
N GLU A 54 -4.24 16.51 -11.87
CA GLU A 54 -5.05 17.54 -11.17
C GLU A 54 -5.03 17.32 -9.64
N ALA A 55 -5.11 16.06 -9.20
CA ALA A 55 -5.02 15.71 -7.78
C ALA A 55 -3.64 16.02 -7.19
N LEU A 56 -2.54 15.72 -7.89
CA LEU A 56 -1.18 16.08 -7.48
C LEU A 56 -1.03 17.60 -7.32
N MET A 57 -1.50 18.36 -8.31
CA MET A 57 -1.40 19.83 -8.27
C MET A 57 -2.21 20.45 -7.13
N ALA A 58 -3.27 19.77 -6.66
CA ALA A 58 -4.10 20.20 -5.53
C ALA A 58 -3.53 19.80 -4.15
N THR A 59 -2.44 19.02 -4.09
CA THR A 59 -1.84 18.59 -2.81
C THR A 59 -1.22 19.75 -2.03
N SER A 60 -1.11 19.56 -0.72
CA SER A 60 -0.43 20.47 0.19
C SER A 60 0.65 19.74 1.01
N TYR A 61 1.75 20.40 1.30
CA TYR A 61 2.81 19.85 2.15
C TYR A 61 2.32 19.59 3.58
N SER A 62 2.44 18.34 4.04
CA SER A 62 1.94 17.90 5.35
C SER A 62 3.06 17.83 6.40
N LYS A 63 3.14 18.85 7.27
CA LYS A 63 4.05 18.83 8.44
C LYS A 63 3.71 17.68 9.41
N ALA A 64 2.43 17.30 9.51
CA ALA A 64 1.98 16.21 10.36
C ALA A 64 2.52 14.87 9.88
N THR A 65 2.53 14.63 8.56
CA THR A 65 3.13 13.46 7.91
C THR A 65 4.62 13.37 8.21
N ILE A 66 5.37 14.46 8.00
CA ILE A 66 6.81 14.52 8.32
C ILE A 66 7.06 14.23 9.80
N GLY A 67 6.25 14.83 10.69
CA GLY A 67 6.35 14.57 12.13
C GLY A 67 6.12 13.10 12.49
N ALA A 68 5.13 12.45 11.91
CA ALA A 68 4.85 11.04 12.10
C ALA A 68 5.99 10.15 11.56
N ASP A 69 6.49 10.46 10.35
CA ASP A 69 7.54 9.72 9.68
C ASP A 69 8.88 9.72 10.48
N ARG A 70 9.20 10.82 11.14
CA ARG A 70 10.41 10.96 11.93
C ARG A 70 10.31 10.46 13.37
N ASN A 71 9.11 10.13 13.87
CA ASN A 71 8.86 9.77 15.28
C ASN A 71 8.39 8.31 15.50
N GLN A 72 8.75 7.37 14.64
CA GLN A 72 8.37 5.96 14.76
C GLN A 72 9.17 5.25 15.87
N LYS A 73 8.68 5.28 17.11
CA LYS A 73 9.35 4.68 18.28
C LYS A 73 8.91 3.26 18.63
N SER A 74 7.71 2.82 18.20
CA SER A 74 7.08 1.56 18.63
C SER A 74 7.84 0.31 18.22
N PHE A 75 8.55 0.34 17.10
CA PHE A 75 9.34 -0.81 16.62
C PHE A 75 10.63 -1.10 17.42
N ARG A 76 10.94 -0.27 18.42
CA ARG A 76 12.07 -0.46 19.34
C ARG A 76 11.68 -1.15 20.64
N TYR A 77 10.40 -1.47 20.82
CA TYR A 77 9.93 -2.17 22.02
C TYR A 77 10.29 -3.66 22.00
N SER A 78 10.39 -4.29 23.20
CA SER A 78 10.36 -5.74 23.29
C SER A 78 9.02 -6.27 22.77
N LEU A 79 8.97 -7.53 22.32
CA LEU A 79 7.74 -8.16 21.84
C LEU A 79 6.60 -8.06 22.85
N GLU A 80 6.88 -8.35 24.11
CA GLU A 80 5.89 -8.24 25.19
C GLU A 80 5.32 -6.83 25.30
N LYS A 81 6.19 -5.82 25.36
CA LYS A 81 5.78 -4.41 25.44
C LYS A 81 5.05 -3.97 24.17
N PHE A 82 5.47 -4.42 23.00
CA PHE A 82 4.80 -4.14 21.74
C PHE A 82 3.38 -4.69 21.73
N MET A 83 3.20 -5.97 22.08
CA MET A 83 1.88 -6.61 22.17
C MET A 83 0.98 -5.94 23.18
N GLN A 84 1.51 -5.58 24.36
CA GLN A 84 0.76 -4.84 25.38
C GLN A 84 0.26 -3.49 24.87
N VAL A 85 1.16 -2.69 24.25
CA VAL A 85 0.81 -1.35 23.73
C VAL A 85 -0.19 -1.44 22.57
N ARG A 86 -0.09 -2.49 21.74
CA ARG A 86 -1.02 -2.74 20.65
C ARG A 86 -2.35 -3.34 21.10
N GLY A 87 -2.51 -3.70 22.37
CA GLY A 87 -3.75 -4.29 22.88
C GLY A 87 -4.00 -5.70 22.33
N ALA A 88 -2.95 -6.52 22.23
CA ALA A 88 -3.01 -7.85 21.61
C ALA A 88 -4.12 -8.75 22.14
N ASP A 89 -4.39 -8.76 23.45
CA ASP A 89 -5.47 -9.58 24.05
C ASP A 89 -6.86 -9.15 23.56
N ALA A 90 -7.07 -7.83 23.38
CA ALA A 90 -8.31 -7.32 22.83
C ALA A 90 -8.45 -7.68 21.34
N ILE A 91 -7.35 -7.61 20.57
CA ILE A 91 -7.32 -8.01 19.16
C ILE A 91 -7.64 -9.50 19.03
N ILE A 92 -7.02 -10.37 19.85
CA ILE A 92 -7.28 -11.81 19.84
C ILE A 92 -8.75 -12.11 20.17
N SER A 93 -9.27 -11.50 21.23
CA SER A 93 -10.66 -11.71 21.66
C SER A 93 -11.66 -11.28 20.59
N GLN A 94 -11.48 -10.07 20.01
CA GLN A 94 -12.32 -9.57 18.94
C GLN A 94 -12.14 -10.37 17.65
N GLY A 95 -10.90 -10.80 17.34
CA GLY A 95 -10.60 -11.62 16.18
C GLY A 95 -11.34 -12.95 16.21
N ARG A 96 -11.29 -13.67 17.33
CA ARG A 96 -12.07 -14.91 17.54
C ARG A 96 -13.57 -14.71 17.32
N LYS A 97 -14.12 -13.64 17.89
CA LYS A 97 -15.54 -13.31 17.71
C LYS A 97 -15.87 -13.05 16.25
N ARG A 98 -15.07 -12.25 15.56
CA ARG A 98 -15.26 -11.92 14.13
C ARG A 98 -15.09 -13.13 13.23
N LYS A 99 -14.11 -14.01 13.52
CA LYS A 99 -13.93 -15.29 12.82
C LYS A 99 -15.19 -16.15 12.92
N ALA A 100 -15.74 -16.30 14.13
CA ALA A 100 -16.97 -17.09 14.34
C ALA A 100 -18.20 -16.46 13.68
N GLN A 101 -18.33 -15.12 13.70
CA GLN A 101 -19.45 -14.41 13.10
C GLN A 101 -19.45 -14.43 11.56
N ASN A 102 -18.27 -14.56 10.93
CA ASN A 102 -18.08 -14.53 9.49
C ASN A 102 -17.35 -15.78 8.98
N ALA A 103 -17.67 -16.96 9.58
CA ALA A 103 -16.95 -18.20 9.32
C ALA A 103 -16.92 -18.58 7.83
N ASP A 104 -18.05 -18.49 7.15
CA ASP A 104 -18.17 -18.82 5.73
C ASP A 104 -17.32 -17.90 4.85
N PHE A 105 -17.29 -16.61 5.17
CA PHE A 105 -16.45 -15.64 4.46
C PHE A 105 -14.95 -15.98 4.61
N TYR A 106 -14.48 -16.22 5.84
CA TYR A 106 -13.07 -16.56 6.03
C TYR A 106 -12.70 -17.93 5.46
N ALA A 107 -13.61 -18.90 5.50
CA ALA A 107 -13.42 -20.18 4.84
C ALA A 107 -13.27 -20.02 3.31
N ALA A 108 -14.08 -19.16 2.69
CA ALA A 108 -13.97 -18.86 1.27
C ALA A 108 -12.64 -18.16 0.90
N ILE A 109 -12.20 -17.17 1.70
CA ILE A 109 -10.91 -16.50 1.53
C ILE A 109 -9.75 -17.51 1.67
N GLU A 110 -9.79 -18.36 2.69
CA GLU A 110 -8.75 -19.37 2.90
C GLU A 110 -8.71 -20.39 1.77
N ALA A 111 -9.88 -20.85 1.27
CA ALA A 111 -9.96 -21.75 0.13
C ALA A 111 -9.37 -21.12 -1.14
N GLN A 112 -9.58 -19.82 -1.36
CA GLN A 112 -9.12 -19.11 -2.56
C GLN A 112 -7.63 -18.75 -2.50
N TYR A 113 -7.16 -18.22 -1.37
CA TYR A 113 -5.81 -17.66 -1.24
C TYR A 113 -4.87 -18.51 -0.38
N GLY A 114 -5.40 -19.45 0.39
CA GLY A 114 -4.64 -20.30 1.30
C GLY A 114 -4.16 -19.58 2.57
N VAL A 115 -4.69 -18.40 2.87
CA VAL A 115 -4.31 -17.58 4.03
C VAL A 115 -5.34 -17.76 5.13
N PRO A 116 -4.96 -18.26 6.33
CA PRO A 116 -5.90 -18.52 7.41
C PRO A 116 -6.50 -17.22 8.00
N ALA A 117 -7.71 -17.33 8.50
CA ALA A 117 -8.46 -16.22 9.08
C ALA A 117 -7.68 -15.46 10.16
N GLY A 118 -6.97 -16.18 11.02
CA GLY A 118 -6.20 -15.58 12.12
C GLY A 118 -5.16 -14.57 11.64
N VAL A 119 -4.48 -14.85 10.52
CA VAL A 119 -3.48 -13.93 9.95
C VAL A 119 -4.13 -12.63 9.49
N LEU A 120 -5.23 -12.73 8.73
CA LEU A 120 -5.97 -11.57 8.23
C LEU A 120 -6.55 -10.73 9.38
N LEU A 121 -7.11 -11.39 10.38
CA LEU A 121 -7.69 -10.74 11.56
C LEU A 121 -6.63 -10.11 12.46
N ALA A 122 -5.44 -10.72 12.59
CA ALA A 122 -4.33 -10.12 13.31
C ALA A 122 -3.83 -8.84 12.62
N ILE A 123 -3.66 -8.87 11.30
CA ILE A 123 -3.32 -7.69 10.51
C ILE A 123 -4.40 -6.62 10.66
N HIS A 124 -5.66 -6.94 10.42
CA HIS A 124 -6.78 -6.00 10.50
C HIS A 124 -6.91 -5.36 11.90
N GLY A 125 -6.73 -6.15 12.94
CA GLY A 125 -6.73 -5.64 14.32
C GLY A 125 -5.56 -4.72 14.61
N MET A 126 -4.38 -5.05 14.12
CA MET A 126 -3.14 -4.28 14.32
C MET A 126 -3.16 -2.94 13.56
N GLU A 127 -3.70 -2.92 12.35
CA GLU A 127 -3.66 -1.74 11.48
C GLU A 127 -4.72 -0.70 11.86
N THR A 128 -5.96 -1.12 12.05
CA THR A 128 -7.07 -0.18 12.21
C THR A 128 -7.99 -0.48 13.38
N GLY A 129 -7.64 -1.46 14.25
CA GLY A 129 -8.56 -1.92 15.28
C GLY A 129 -9.88 -2.43 14.69
N PHE A 130 -9.78 -3.21 13.61
CA PHE A 130 -10.91 -3.76 12.86
C PHE A 130 -11.77 -2.68 12.15
N GLY A 131 -11.11 -1.69 11.57
CA GLY A 131 -11.76 -0.61 10.82
C GLY A 131 -12.29 0.54 11.69
N ASN A 132 -12.04 0.52 13.00
CA ASN A 132 -12.49 1.59 13.90
C ASN A 132 -11.79 2.94 13.61
N PHE A 133 -10.56 2.90 13.09
CA PHE A 133 -9.83 4.09 12.69
C PHE A 133 -8.93 3.80 11.49
N MET A 134 -9.32 4.24 10.32
CA MET A 134 -8.59 4.07 9.06
C MET A 134 -7.74 5.31 8.69
N GLY A 135 -7.67 6.31 9.58
CA GLY A 135 -6.93 7.54 9.39
C GLY A 135 -7.79 8.76 9.06
N ASP A 136 -7.15 9.92 9.12
CA ASP A 136 -7.77 11.24 8.96
C ASP A 136 -6.97 12.19 8.06
N THR A 137 -5.91 11.67 7.44
CA THR A 137 -4.98 12.46 6.65
C THR A 137 -5.25 12.25 5.15
N ASN A 138 -5.24 13.34 4.37
CA ASN A 138 -5.38 13.22 2.92
C ASN A 138 -4.24 12.37 2.35
N VAL A 139 -4.58 11.26 1.72
CA VAL A 139 -3.64 10.25 1.23
C VAL A 139 -2.67 10.82 0.22
N VAL A 140 -3.18 11.53 -0.79
CA VAL A 140 -2.33 12.04 -1.88
C VAL A 140 -1.35 13.09 -1.36
N SER A 141 -1.80 14.00 -0.48
CA SER A 141 -0.94 15.00 0.15
C SER A 141 0.12 14.37 1.05
N ALA A 142 -0.23 13.30 1.80
CA ALA A 142 0.72 12.57 2.63
C ALA A 142 1.82 11.91 1.78
N ILE A 143 1.44 11.12 0.78
CA ILE A 143 2.39 10.44 -0.10
C ILE A 143 3.23 11.44 -0.91
N ALA A 144 2.62 12.50 -1.46
CA ALA A 144 3.36 13.54 -2.19
C ALA A 144 4.37 14.25 -1.28
N THR A 145 4.02 14.51 -0.02
CA THR A 145 4.95 15.06 0.97
C THR A 145 6.15 14.14 1.22
N LEU A 146 5.92 12.82 1.34
CA LEU A 146 6.97 11.83 1.55
C LEU A 146 7.81 11.57 0.30
N SER A 147 7.23 11.69 -0.89
CA SER A 147 7.95 11.63 -2.16
C SER A 147 8.86 12.85 -2.35
N TYR A 148 8.44 14.01 -1.85
CA TYR A 148 9.22 15.23 -1.87
C TYR A 148 10.32 15.26 -0.79
N ASP A 149 10.14 14.63 0.37
CA ASP A 149 11.12 14.56 1.46
C ASP A 149 12.29 13.63 1.09
N CYS A 150 13.54 14.14 1.08
CA CYS A 150 14.71 13.39 0.62
C CYS A 150 15.00 12.12 1.42
N ARG A 151 14.50 12.00 2.64
CA ARG A 151 14.77 10.84 3.51
C ARG A 151 14.34 9.51 2.90
N ARG A 152 13.20 9.49 2.19
CA ARG A 152 12.63 8.28 1.58
C ARG A 152 11.95 8.55 0.23
N SER A 153 12.40 9.57 -0.51
CA SER A 153 11.84 9.96 -1.80
C SER A 153 11.74 8.76 -2.75
N ASP A 154 12.84 8.02 -2.93
CA ASP A 154 12.90 6.86 -3.81
C ASP A 154 11.87 5.77 -3.46
N PHE A 155 11.58 5.59 -2.18
CA PHE A 155 10.58 4.64 -1.71
C PHE A 155 9.15 5.15 -1.99
N PHE A 156 8.86 6.44 -1.73
CA PHE A 156 7.50 6.96 -1.83
C PHE A 156 7.10 7.44 -3.22
N THR A 157 8.03 7.78 -4.12
CA THR A 157 7.70 8.22 -5.49
C THR A 157 6.90 7.17 -6.28
N PRO A 158 7.24 5.87 -6.28
CA PRO A 158 6.40 4.84 -6.89
C PRO A 158 5.00 4.75 -6.26
N HIS A 159 4.87 4.94 -4.94
CA HIS A 159 3.57 4.96 -4.27
C HIS A 159 2.75 6.21 -4.62
N LEU A 160 3.37 7.37 -4.83
CA LEU A 160 2.68 8.55 -5.33
C LEU A 160 2.12 8.30 -6.73
N ILE A 161 2.95 7.83 -7.66
CA ILE A 161 2.51 7.50 -9.03
C ILE A 161 1.33 6.51 -8.98
N ALA A 162 1.40 5.50 -8.12
CA ALA A 162 0.33 4.54 -7.94
C ALA A 162 -0.96 5.18 -7.38
N ALA A 163 -0.86 6.08 -6.38
CA ALA A 163 -2.02 6.81 -5.85
C ALA A 163 -2.70 7.64 -6.93
N LEU A 164 -1.92 8.32 -7.77
CA LEU A 164 -2.45 9.11 -8.88
C LEU A 164 -3.15 8.24 -9.94
N LYS A 165 -2.61 7.04 -10.23
CA LYS A 165 -3.26 6.05 -11.11
C LYS A 165 -4.55 5.50 -10.52
N LEU A 166 -4.59 5.22 -9.22
CA LEU A 166 -5.81 4.80 -8.52
C LEU A 166 -6.92 5.87 -8.61
N ILE A 167 -6.55 7.17 -8.60
CA ILE A 167 -7.50 8.27 -8.84
C ILE A 167 -8.02 8.25 -10.28
N ASP A 168 -7.14 8.04 -11.27
CA ASP A 168 -7.55 7.94 -12.67
C ASP A 168 -8.53 6.78 -12.89
N MET A 169 -8.30 5.65 -12.22
CA MET A 169 -9.17 4.47 -12.25
C MET A 169 -10.48 4.66 -11.47
N GLY A 170 -10.55 5.64 -10.56
CA GLY A 170 -11.70 5.87 -9.70
C GLY A 170 -11.75 5.01 -8.44
N ALA A 171 -10.69 4.22 -8.18
CA ALA A 171 -10.56 3.41 -6.97
C ALA A 171 -10.41 4.25 -5.69
N ILE A 172 -9.81 5.43 -5.79
CA ILE A 172 -9.78 6.43 -4.74
C ILE A 172 -10.11 7.82 -5.31
N SER A 173 -10.47 8.75 -4.45
CA SER A 173 -10.70 10.15 -4.82
C SER A 173 -9.54 11.05 -4.38
N PRO A 174 -9.41 12.27 -4.93
CA PRO A 174 -8.45 13.26 -4.43
C PRO A 174 -8.66 13.64 -2.95
N GLN A 175 -9.86 13.39 -2.41
CA GLN A 175 -10.22 13.67 -1.02
C GLN A 175 -10.09 12.45 -0.10
N THR A 176 -9.71 11.29 -0.63
CA THR A 176 -9.56 10.06 0.19
C THR A 176 -8.63 10.30 1.36
N VAL A 177 -9.08 9.89 2.54
CA VAL A 177 -8.29 9.94 3.79
C VAL A 177 -7.75 8.57 4.16
N GLY A 178 -6.63 8.56 4.87
CA GLY A 178 -5.95 7.38 5.35
C GLY A 178 -4.99 7.73 6.49
N ALA A 179 -4.02 6.86 6.77
CA ALA A 179 -3.04 7.14 7.82
C ALA A 179 -2.05 8.27 7.45
N LYS A 180 -1.20 8.61 8.41
CA LYS A 180 -0.26 9.75 8.30
C LYS A 180 0.80 9.57 7.20
N HIS A 181 1.08 8.35 6.77
CA HIS A 181 2.01 8.08 5.65
C HIS A 181 1.28 7.77 4.34
N GLY A 182 -0.06 7.94 4.30
CA GLY A 182 -0.88 7.73 3.11
C GLY A 182 -1.31 6.29 2.88
N GLU A 183 -1.32 5.46 3.92
CA GLU A 183 -1.85 4.11 3.87
C GLU A 183 -3.39 4.14 3.81
N LEU A 184 -3.97 3.15 3.11
CA LEU A 184 -5.38 3.08 2.69
C LEU A 184 -6.16 1.98 3.40
N GLY A 185 -7.37 2.32 3.83
CA GLY A 185 -8.44 1.37 4.17
C GLY A 185 -8.20 0.51 5.41
N HIS A 186 -8.95 -0.57 5.50
CA HIS A 186 -9.02 -1.46 6.66
C HIS A 186 -7.69 -2.08 7.09
N THR A 187 -6.81 -2.37 6.15
CA THR A 187 -5.52 -3.03 6.39
C THR A 187 -4.32 -2.16 6.03
N GLN A 188 -4.54 -0.86 5.81
CA GLN A 188 -3.51 0.15 5.65
C GLN A 188 -2.51 -0.15 4.51
N PHE A 189 -3.05 -0.43 3.32
CA PHE A 189 -2.25 -0.60 2.11
C PHE A 189 -1.54 0.68 1.69
N LEU A 190 -0.25 0.60 1.40
CA LEU A 190 0.39 1.64 0.59
C LEU A 190 -0.17 1.63 -0.84
N PRO A 191 -0.33 2.80 -1.48
CA PRO A 191 -0.97 2.88 -2.81
C PRO A 191 -0.35 1.99 -3.88
N GLY A 192 0.98 1.79 -3.88
CA GLY A 192 1.65 0.86 -4.80
C GLY A 192 1.20 -0.59 -4.62
N ASN A 193 1.02 -1.01 -3.37
CA ASN A 193 0.51 -2.32 -3.06
C ASN A 193 -0.99 -2.44 -3.40
N ALA A 194 -1.77 -1.38 -3.17
CA ALA A 194 -3.19 -1.33 -3.55
C ALA A 194 -3.35 -1.47 -5.07
N LEU A 195 -2.55 -0.76 -5.86
CA LEU A 195 -2.58 -0.84 -7.33
C LEU A 195 -2.17 -2.23 -7.85
N THR A 196 -1.22 -2.89 -7.19
CA THR A 196 -0.64 -4.17 -7.65
C THR A 196 -1.43 -5.37 -7.17
N TYR A 197 -1.90 -5.36 -5.92
CA TYR A 197 -2.47 -6.52 -5.23
C TYR A 197 -3.93 -6.34 -4.85
N GLY A 198 -4.49 -5.14 -5.04
CA GLY A 198 -5.89 -4.88 -4.76
C GLY A 198 -6.80 -5.73 -5.66
N VAL A 199 -7.88 -6.23 -5.09
CA VAL A 199 -8.90 -7.01 -5.79
C VAL A 199 -10.29 -6.53 -5.36
N ASP A 200 -11.21 -6.50 -6.31
CA ASP A 200 -12.64 -6.39 -6.09
C ASP A 200 -13.12 -7.74 -5.53
N GLY A 201 -13.20 -7.82 -4.22
CA GLY A 201 -13.53 -9.06 -3.51
C GLY A 201 -15.04 -9.30 -3.40
N ASN A 202 -15.84 -8.22 -3.45
CA ASN A 202 -17.30 -8.30 -3.39
C ASN A 202 -17.96 -8.41 -4.78
N GLY A 203 -17.20 -8.17 -5.87
CA GLY A 203 -17.65 -8.32 -7.26
C GLY A 203 -18.52 -7.17 -7.76
N ASP A 204 -18.42 -5.98 -7.17
CA ASP A 204 -19.20 -4.81 -7.58
C ASP A 204 -18.58 -4.00 -8.74
N GLY A 205 -17.38 -4.41 -9.20
CA GLY A 205 -16.65 -3.80 -10.30
C GLY A 205 -15.72 -2.67 -9.87
N GLN A 206 -15.54 -2.44 -8.57
CA GLN A 206 -14.65 -1.41 -8.03
C GLN A 206 -13.71 -2.00 -6.99
N LEU A 207 -12.53 -1.42 -6.86
CA LEU A 207 -11.62 -1.67 -5.74
C LEU A 207 -11.83 -0.59 -4.70
N ASP A 208 -12.38 -0.96 -3.55
CA ASP A 208 -12.53 -0.06 -2.40
C ASP A 208 -11.94 -0.68 -1.13
N LEU A 209 -10.74 -0.27 -0.74
CA LEU A 209 -10.10 -0.76 0.49
C LEU A 209 -10.78 -0.28 1.79
N THR A 210 -11.78 0.60 1.70
CA THR A 210 -12.68 0.94 2.82
C THR A 210 -13.87 -0.02 2.90
N ASP A 211 -14.11 -0.82 1.87
CA ASP A 211 -14.96 -2.02 1.95
C ASP A 211 -14.20 -3.16 2.62
N PHE A 212 -14.88 -3.82 3.56
CA PHE A 212 -14.27 -4.89 4.34
C PHE A 212 -13.90 -6.11 3.48
N VAL A 213 -14.74 -6.48 2.52
CA VAL A 213 -14.53 -7.68 1.69
C VAL A 213 -13.34 -7.48 0.76
N ASP A 214 -13.27 -6.32 0.09
CA ASP A 214 -12.15 -5.95 -0.78
C ASP A 214 -10.84 -5.89 -0.01
N ALA A 215 -10.85 -5.26 1.17
CA ALA A 215 -9.65 -5.13 1.98
C ALA A 215 -9.12 -6.49 2.46
N MET A 216 -9.99 -7.42 2.90
CA MET A 216 -9.59 -8.77 3.32
C MET A 216 -9.10 -9.61 2.14
N ALA A 217 -9.83 -9.57 1.02
CA ALA A 217 -9.44 -10.26 -0.21
C ALA A 217 -8.11 -9.74 -0.76
N SER A 218 -7.92 -8.41 -0.79
CA SER A 218 -6.67 -7.78 -1.21
C SER A 218 -5.49 -8.16 -0.30
N THR A 219 -5.71 -8.22 1.03
CA THR A 219 -4.67 -8.62 1.98
C THR A 219 -4.27 -10.08 1.77
N ALA A 220 -5.24 -10.97 1.58
CA ALA A 220 -4.99 -12.37 1.28
C ALA A 220 -4.27 -12.54 -0.07
N ASN A 221 -4.69 -11.80 -1.11
CA ASN A 221 -4.04 -11.79 -2.41
C ASN A 221 -2.59 -11.29 -2.33
N PHE A 222 -2.33 -10.21 -1.59
CA PHE A 222 -0.97 -9.72 -1.35
C PHE A 222 -0.08 -10.82 -0.76
N LEU A 223 -0.49 -11.44 0.35
CA LEU A 223 0.28 -12.50 1.00
C LEU A 223 0.50 -13.69 0.04
N ARG A 224 -0.54 -14.09 -0.70
CA ARG A 224 -0.44 -15.16 -1.70
C ARG A 224 0.58 -14.84 -2.79
N GLN A 225 0.54 -13.65 -3.34
CA GLN A 225 1.46 -13.18 -4.39
C GLN A 225 2.90 -13.04 -3.89
N LYS A 226 3.08 -12.73 -2.59
CA LYS A 226 4.37 -12.66 -1.91
C LYS A 226 4.92 -14.04 -1.50
N GLY A 227 4.24 -15.12 -1.87
CA GLY A 227 4.74 -16.49 -1.72
C GLY A 227 4.13 -17.27 -0.57
N TRP A 228 2.98 -16.84 -0.03
CA TRP A 228 2.25 -17.62 0.97
C TRP A 228 1.93 -19.02 0.45
N ARG A 229 2.28 -20.04 1.24
CA ARG A 229 2.08 -21.45 0.93
C ARG A 229 0.91 -21.98 1.72
N PRO A 230 -0.22 -22.39 1.07
CA PRO A 230 -1.37 -22.97 1.75
C PRO A 230 -0.98 -24.15 2.62
N GLY A 231 -1.50 -24.20 3.83
CA GLY A 231 -1.24 -25.30 4.78
C GLY A 231 0.17 -25.32 5.41
N ALA A 232 1.09 -24.44 5.00
CA ALA A 232 2.38 -24.31 5.67
C ALA A 232 2.27 -23.40 6.92
N GLY A 233 3.15 -23.66 7.90
CA GLY A 233 3.19 -22.88 9.13
C GLY A 233 3.67 -21.43 8.93
N TYR A 234 3.34 -20.55 9.88
CA TYR A 234 3.69 -19.13 9.86
C TYR A 234 4.33 -18.64 11.18
N GLN A 235 4.78 -19.56 12.03
CA GLN A 235 5.56 -19.21 13.21
C GLN A 235 7.03 -18.96 12.86
N PRO A 236 7.84 -18.34 13.73
CA PRO A 236 9.26 -18.13 13.49
C PRO A 236 9.98 -19.42 13.06
N GLY A 237 10.66 -19.38 11.92
CA GLY A 237 11.33 -20.52 11.30
C GLY A 237 10.45 -21.34 10.33
N GLU A 238 9.17 -21.07 10.25
CA GLU A 238 8.27 -21.74 9.30
C GLU A 238 8.15 -20.96 7.96
N PRO A 239 7.74 -21.59 6.86
CA PRO A 239 7.82 -21.03 5.51
C PRO A 239 7.08 -19.69 5.34
N ASN A 240 5.90 -19.54 5.95
CA ASN A 240 5.09 -18.32 5.78
C ASN A 240 5.48 -17.19 6.73
N PHE A 241 6.37 -17.42 7.69
CA PHE A 241 6.86 -16.34 8.57
C PHE A 241 7.57 -15.25 7.77
N ALA A 242 8.40 -15.63 6.81
CA ALA A 242 9.07 -14.70 5.91
C ALA A 242 8.09 -13.91 5.01
N VAL A 243 6.90 -14.47 4.72
CA VAL A 243 5.87 -13.74 3.94
C VAL A 243 5.21 -12.63 4.77
N ILE A 244 5.11 -12.80 6.09
CA ILE A 244 4.64 -11.72 6.99
C ILE A 244 5.62 -10.54 6.98
N GLU A 245 6.92 -10.77 6.74
CA GLU A 245 7.93 -9.72 6.55
C GLU A 245 7.62 -8.80 5.36
N GLU A 246 7.08 -9.35 4.29
CA GLU A 246 6.66 -8.58 3.11
C GLU A 246 5.51 -7.60 3.43
N TRP A 247 4.68 -7.94 4.43
CA TRP A 247 3.66 -7.04 4.96
C TRP A 247 4.27 -5.93 5.81
N ASN A 248 5.14 -6.30 6.74
CA ASN A 248 5.84 -5.34 7.60
C ASN A 248 7.20 -5.90 8.03
N ALA A 249 8.28 -5.21 7.63
CA ALA A 249 9.66 -5.65 7.85
C ALA A 249 10.16 -5.57 9.32
N ALA A 250 9.35 -5.02 10.24
CA ALA A 250 9.75 -4.97 11.64
C ALA A 250 9.56 -6.33 12.32
N THR A 251 10.64 -6.97 12.77
CA THR A 251 10.63 -8.31 13.37
C THR A 251 9.62 -8.44 14.52
N VAL A 252 9.51 -7.41 15.37
CA VAL A 252 8.55 -7.39 16.48
C VAL A 252 7.10 -7.42 15.98
N TYR A 253 6.83 -6.80 14.82
CA TYR A 253 5.51 -6.79 14.19
C TYR A 253 5.18 -8.18 13.61
N GLN A 254 6.12 -8.81 12.91
CA GLN A 254 5.97 -10.16 12.34
C GLN A 254 5.65 -11.19 13.43
N GLN A 255 6.44 -11.17 14.52
CA GLN A 255 6.23 -12.06 15.67
C GLN A 255 4.85 -11.83 16.33
N ALA A 256 4.45 -10.57 16.49
CA ALA A 256 3.14 -10.23 17.06
C ALA A 256 1.99 -10.76 16.19
N ILE A 257 2.06 -10.58 14.86
CA ILE A 257 1.07 -11.15 13.92
C ILE A 257 1.01 -12.67 14.06
N ALA A 258 2.14 -13.35 14.00
CA ALA A 258 2.20 -14.81 14.08
C ALA A 258 1.57 -15.35 15.39
N ILE A 259 1.88 -14.72 16.53
CA ILE A 259 1.33 -15.12 17.83
C ILE A 259 -0.17 -14.85 17.91
N MET A 260 -0.61 -13.65 17.51
CA MET A 260 -2.04 -13.30 17.56
C MET A 260 -2.85 -14.16 16.60
N ALA A 261 -2.36 -14.40 15.40
CA ALA A 261 -2.99 -15.25 14.39
C ALA A 261 -3.22 -16.67 14.94
N ALA A 262 -2.18 -17.31 15.50
CA ALA A 262 -2.30 -18.65 16.08
C ALA A 262 -3.32 -18.70 17.22
N ARG A 263 -3.36 -17.67 18.08
CA ARG A 263 -4.35 -17.58 19.15
C ARG A 263 -5.77 -17.32 18.65
N ILE A 264 -5.94 -16.67 17.51
CA ILE A 264 -7.26 -16.45 16.89
C ILE A 264 -7.76 -17.75 16.25
N ASP A 265 -6.86 -18.51 15.62
CA ASP A 265 -7.23 -19.72 14.88
C ASP A 265 -7.52 -20.91 15.78
N GLY A 266 -6.92 -21.02 16.92
CA GLY A 266 -7.16 -22.15 17.79
C GLY A 266 -6.56 -22.12 19.12
#